data_16704b3f59d9f9dda53f3739ceade267
#
_entry.id   16704b3f59d9f9dda53f3739ceade267
#
_cell.length_a   1.000
_cell.length_b   1.000
_cell.length_c   1.000
_cell.angle_alpha   90.00
_cell.angle_beta   90.00
_cell.angle_gamma   90.00
#
_symmetry.space_group_name_H-M   'P 1'
#
loop_
_entity.id
_entity.type
_entity.pdbx_description
1 polymer ?
#
loop_
_entity_poly.entity_id
_entity_poly.type
_entity_poly.pdbx_seq_one_letter_code
_entity_poly.pdbx_strand_id
1 'polypeptide(L)'
;DFVGSRGLGDVYKRQYEEFGGTKDMKDLTVEDVAPIYKKGYWDKMRGDDLPNGLDLCVFDFGVNAGPGRAAKYLQTMIGTVADGGIGPNTLAKVAEYVEEHGLAKAIDNYQEARQSYYEKLSTFATFGRGWTRRVDETTQLAKTMIS
;
A
#
# COMPACT_ATOMS: atom_id res chain seq x y z
N ASP A 1 2.09 -11.47 -9.03
CA ASP A 1 2.09 -10.56 -10.16
C ASP A 1 1.75 -9.15 -9.73
N PHE A 2 2.63 -8.22 -10.05
CA PHE A 2 2.48 -6.82 -9.67
C PHE A 2 1.18 -6.21 -10.19
N VAL A 3 0.77 -6.62 -11.37
CA VAL A 3 -0.41 -6.10 -12.04
C VAL A 3 -1.55 -7.10 -12.04
N GLY A 4 -1.74 -7.81 -10.93
CA GLY A 4 -2.73 -8.88 -10.82
C GLY A 4 -4.18 -8.49 -11.01
N SER A 5 -4.47 -7.20 -11.15
CA SER A 5 -5.83 -6.69 -11.33
C SER A 5 -5.96 -6.02 -12.69
N ARG A 6 -7.03 -6.37 -13.43
CA ARG A 6 -7.34 -5.74 -14.70
C ARG A 6 -7.65 -4.24 -14.45
N GLY A 7 -7.28 -3.37 -15.36
CA GLY A 7 -7.46 -1.92 -15.21
C GLY A 7 -6.32 -1.28 -14.41
N LEU A 8 -5.96 -1.88 -13.31
CA LEU A 8 -4.80 -1.45 -12.55
C LEU A 8 -3.52 -1.67 -13.37
N GLY A 9 -3.43 -2.81 -14.05
CA GLY A 9 -2.31 -3.10 -14.93
C GLY A 9 -2.14 -2.04 -16.02
N ASP A 10 -3.23 -1.56 -16.59
CA ASP A 10 -3.18 -0.53 -17.63
C ASP A 10 -2.70 0.81 -17.08
N VAL A 11 -3.10 1.17 -15.86
CA VAL A 11 -2.64 2.39 -15.20
C VAL A 11 -1.14 2.33 -14.95
N TYR A 12 -0.65 1.23 -14.39
CA TYR A 12 0.77 1.03 -14.14
C TYR A 12 1.57 1.10 -15.44
N LYS A 13 1.11 0.41 -16.48
CA LYS A 13 1.79 0.36 -17.77
C LYS A 13 1.94 1.75 -18.35
N ARG A 14 0.85 2.51 -18.40
CA ARG A 14 0.87 3.86 -18.99
C ARG A 14 1.82 4.77 -18.22
N GLN A 15 1.73 4.78 -16.90
CA GLN A 15 2.59 5.64 -16.10
C GLN A 15 4.05 5.24 -16.18
N TYR A 16 4.31 3.94 -16.20
CA TYR A 16 5.66 3.43 -16.33
C TYR A 16 6.28 3.84 -17.67
N GLU A 17 5.53 3.69 -18.76
CA GLU A 17 6.00 4.07 -20.11
C GLU A 17 6.21 5.59 -20.23
N GLU A 18 5.32 6.39 -19.67
CA GLU A 18 5.45 7.84 -19.63
C GLU A 18 6.72 8.29 -18.90
N PHE A 19 7.14 7.52 -17.90
CA PHE A 19 8.35 7.78 -17.14
C PHE A 19 9.61 7.30 -17.85
N GLY A 20 9.47 6.62 -19.00
CA GLY A 20 10.59 6.15 -19.80
C GLY A 20 11.00 4.71 -19.53
N GLY A 21 10.13 3.94 -18.88
CA GLY A 21 10.42 2.56 -18.57
C GLY A 21 10.36 1.64 -19.79
N THR A 22 11.17 0.59 -19.78
CA THR A 22 11.32 -0.33 -20.89
C THR A 22 11.03 -1.79 -20.55
N LYS A 23 10.82 -2.10 -19.28
CA LYS A 23 10.51 -3.46 -18.84
C LYS A 23 9.07 -3.85 -19.17
N ASP A 24 8.85 -5.15 -19.45
CA ASP A 24 7.51 -5.67 -19.57
C ASP A 24 6.77 -5.60 -18.23
N MET A 25 5.44 -5.48 -18.28
CA MET A 25 4.62 -5.37 -17.08
C MET A 25 4.82 -6.53 -16.10
N LYS A 26 4.98 -7.74 -16.62
CA LYS A 26 5.18 -8.92 -15.78
C LYS A 26 6.49 -8.89 -14.98
N ASP A 27 7.45 -8.10 -15.43
CA ASP A 27 8.76 -8.00 -14.80
C ASP A 27 8.88 -6.77 -13.89
N LEU A 28 7.81 -5.97 -13.77
CA LEU A 28 7.82 -4.77 -12.93
C LEU A 28 7.81 -5.14 -11.44
N THR A 29 8.62 -4.41 -10.70
CA THR A 29 8.69 -4.53 -9.24
C THR A 29 8.24 -3.23 -8.59
N VAL A 30 8.06 -3.25 -7.27
CA VAL A 30 7.78 -2.03 -6.50
C VAL A 30 8.88 -0.99 -6.74
N GLU A 31 10.13 -1.43 -6.78
CA GLU A 31 11.27 -0.53 -6.99
C GLU A 31 11.22 0.17 -8.34
N ASP A 32 10.75 -0.51 -9.38
CA ASP A 32 10.64 0.06 -10.71
C ASP A 32 9.61 1.18 -10.78
N VAL A 33 8.50 1.04 -10.06
CA VAL A 33 7.38 1.98 -10.15
C VAL A 33 7.32 2.99 -9.02
N ALA A 34 8.03 2.77 -7.92
CA ALA A 34 8.02 3.67 -6.78
C ALA A 34 8.38 5.12 -7.15
N PRO A 35 9.41 5.38 -7.99
CA PRO A 35 9.71 6.77 -8.38
C PRO A 35 8.55 7.46 -9.10
N ILE A 36 7.77 6.71 -9.87
CA ILE A 36 6.62 7.23 -10.62
C ILE A 36 5.52 7.63 -9.66
N TYR A 37 5.22 6.76 -8.71
CA TYR A 37 4.11 6.95 -7.78
C TYR A 37 4.47 7.86 -6.61
N LYS A 38 5.76 8.07 -6.35
CA LYS A 38 6.18 8.96 -5.27
C LYS A 38 5.54 10.34 -5.41
N LYS A 39 5.54 10.89 -6.60
CA LYS A 39 4.96 12.21 -6.86
C LYS A 39 3.45 12.24 -6.66
N GLY A 40 2.75 11.22 -7.18
CA GLY A 40 1.29 11.22 -7.24
C GLY A 40 0.61 10.61 -6.02
N TYR A 41 1.20 9.59 -5.46
CA TYR A 41 0.57 8.79 -4.40
C TYR A 41 1.35 8.81 -3.09
N TRP A 42 2.67 8.68 -3.17
CA TRP A 42 3.53 8.64 -1.99
C TRP A 42 3.40 9.91 -1.16
N ASP A 43 3.48 11.07 -1.82
CA ASP A 43 3.41 12.35 -1.13
C ASP A 43 2.03 12.59 -0.53
N LYS A 44 0.97 12.17 -1.24
CA LYS A 44 -0.40 12.28 -0.72
C LYS A 44 -0.61 11.46 0.54
N MET A 45 0.07 10.34 0.66
CA MET A 45 -0.04 9.44 1.81
C MET A 45 1.00 9.72 2.86
N ARG A 46 1.77 10.78 2.71
CA ARG A 46 2.83 11.17 3.66
C ARG A 46 3.80 10.02 3.91
N GLY A 47 4.17 9.29 2.83
CA GLY A 47 5.02 8.12 2.92
C GLY A 47 6.36 8.37 3.62
N ASP A 48 6.96 9.53 3.39
CA ASP A 48 8.23 9.88 4.03
C ASP A 48 8.08 10.08 5.55
N ASP A 49 6.86 10.32 6.03
CA ASP A 49 6.57 10.56 7.45
C ASP A 49 6.04 9.31 8.17
N LEU A 50 5.76 8.24 7.45
CA LEU A 50 5.29 6.99 8.03
C LEU A 50 6.48 6.09 8.41
N PRO A 51 6.32 5.21 9.43
CA PRO A 51 7.38 4.28 9.80
C PRO A 51 7.79 3.37 8.65
N ASN A 52 9.07 3.02 8.60
CA ASN A 52 9.62 2.13 7.56
C ASN A 52 8.88 0.79 7.53
N GLY A 53 8.51 0.36 6.34
CA GLY A 53 7.75 -0.86 6.15
C GLY A 53 6.25 -0.59 6.12
N LEU A 54 5.71 0.10 7.11
CA LEU A 54 4.30 0.49 7.08
C LEU A 54 4.05 1.46 5.92
N ASP A 55 5.00 2.35 5.65
CA ASP A 55 4.93 3.26 4.49
C ASP A 55 4.73 2.49 3.18
N LEU A 56 5.48 1.42 2.98
CA LEU A 56 5.35 0.59 1.78
C LEU A 56 3.96 -0.05 1.69
N CYS A 57 3.44 -0.57 2.79
CA CYS A 57 2.12 -1.20 2.80
C CYS A 57 1.01 -0.22 2.46
N VAL A 58 1.05 0.97 3.05
CA VAL A 58 0.05 2.01 2.78
C VAL A 58 0.16 2.48 1.33
N PHE A 59 1.37 2.69 0.85
CA PHE A 59 1.63 3.11 -0.53
C PHE A 59 1.11 2.07 -1.53
N ASP A 60 1.45 0.81 -1.34
CA ASP A 60 1.05 -0.26 -2.26
C ASP A 60 -0.48 -0.42 -2.28
N PHE A 61 -1.13 -0.37 -1.14
CA PHE A 61 -2.58 -0.41 -1.07
C PHE A 61 -3.19 0.83 -1.74
N GLY A 62 -2.58 1.99 -1.54
CA GLY A 62 -3.03 3.23 -2.17
C GLY A 62 -2.97 3.18 -3.69
N VAL A 63 -1.93 2.58 -4.24
CA VAL A 63 -1.80 2.39 -5.69
C VAL A 63 -2.86 1.41 -6.20
N ASN A 64 -3.14 0.34 -5.45
CA ASN A 64 -4.12 -0.69 -5.84
C ASN A 64 -5.57 -0.24 -5.70
N ALA A 65 -5.89 0.50 -4.65
CA ALA A 65 -7.29 0.75 -4.27
C ALA A 65 -7.61 2.23 -4.06
N GLY A 66 -6.64 3.10 -4.24
CA GLY A 66 -6.77 4.54 -4.07
C GLY A 66 -6.19 5.04 -2.75
N PRO A 67 -5.52 6.21 -2.79
CA PRO A 67 -4.86 6.77 -1.59
C PRO A 67 -5.83 7.05 -0.44
N GLY A 68 -7.03 7.52 -0.76
CA GLY A 68 -8.04 7.81 0.25
C GLY A 68 -8.46 6.56 1.02
N ARG A 69 -8.66 5.45 0.31
CA ARG A 69 -9.03 4.18 0.94
C ARG A 69 -7.89 3.65 1.80
N ALA A 70 -6.66 3.68 1.30
CA ALA A 70 -5.49 3.24 2.06
C ALA A 70 -5.35 4.04 3.36
N ALA A 71 -5.56 5.36 3.29
CA ALA A 71 -5.49 6.23 4.46
C ALA A 71 -6.62 5.93 5.45
N LYS A 72 -7.84 5.70 4.97
CA LYS A 72 -8.97 5.37 5.85
C LYS A 72 -8.76 4.05 6.60
N TYR A 73 -8.20 3.05 5.94
CA TYR A 73 -7.89 1.79 6.60
C TYR A 73 -6.82 1.95 7.67
N LEU A 74 -5.81 2.79 7.40
CA LEU A 74 -4.79 3.11 8.40
C LEU A 74 -5.43 3.82 9.60
N GLN A 75 -6.25 4.82 9.34
CA GLN A 75 -6.90 5.61 10.38
C GLN A 75 -7.85 4.76 11.25
N THR A 76 -8.58 3.84 10.64
CA THR A 76 -9.45 2.93 11.36
C THR A 76 -8.63 2.00 12.27
N MET A 77 -7.52 1.49 11.78
CA MET A 77 -6.65 0.61 12.55
C MET A 77 -6.12 1.29 13.82
N ILE A 78 -5.70 2.54 13.69
CA ILE A 78 -5.10 3.29 14.82
C ILE A 78 -6.14 4.01 15.68
N GLY A 79 -7.43 3.96 15.31
CA GLY A 79 -8.50 4.51 16.12
C GLY A 79 -8.70 6.02 16.01
N THR A 80 -8.37 6.61 14.87
CA THR A 80 -8.65 8.03 14.62
C THR A 80 -9.74 8.18 13.55
N VAL A 81 -10.18 9.41 13.31
CA VAL A 81 -11.23 9.70 12.32
C VAL A 81 -10.75 9.28 10.94
N ALA A 82 -11.56 8.47 10.26
CA ALA A 82 -11.22 7.93 8.93
C ALA A 82 -11.70 8.90 7.84
N ASP A 83 -11.04 10.03 7.71
CA ASP A 83 -11.36 11.05 6.72
C ASP A 83 -10.57 10.93 5.41
N GLY A 84 -9.59 10.03 5.36
CA GLY A 84 -8.79 9.77 4.17
C GLY A 84 -7.61 10.71 3.97
N GLY A 85 -7.38 11.63 4.89
CA GLY A 85 -6.26 12.57 4.83
C GLY A 85 -5.25 12.31 5.95
N ILE A 86 -4.02 11.95 5.58
CA ILE A 86 -2.96 11.71 6.55
C ILE A 86 -2.33 13.05 6.92
N GLY A 87 -2.73 13.58 8.06
CA GLY A 87 -2.20 14.82 8.60
C GLY A 87 -1.45 14.59 9.91
N PRO A 88 -1.07 15.68 10.61
CA PRO A 88 -0.31 15.56 11.84
C PRO A 88 -0.98 14.71 12.92
N ASN A 89 -2.29 14.77 13.05
CA ASN A 89 -3.02 13.97 14.04
C ASN A 89 -2.93 12.47 13.72
N THR A 90 -3.10 12.09 12.45
CA THR A 90 -2.96 10.71 12.02
C THR A 90 -1.53 10.21 12.28
N LEU A 91 -0.54 11.00 11.92
CA LEU A 91 0.86 10.62 12.11
C LEU A 91 1.22 10.45 13.59
N ALA A 92 0.70 11.32 14.47
CA ALA A 92 0.92 11.18 15.90
C ALA A 92 0.29 9.87 16.43
N LYS A 93 -0.90 9.53 15.97
CA LYS A 93 -1.58 8.30 16.37
C LYS A 93 -0.87 7.05 15.82
N VAL A 94 -0.30 7.12 14.64
CA VAL A 94 0.53 6.04 14.09
C VAL A 94 1.72 5.80 15.01
N ALA A 95 2.41 6.86 15.42
CA ALA A 95 3.57 6.73 16.31
C ALA A 95 3.17 6.08 17.65
N GLU A 96 2.06 6.48 18.24
CA GLU A 96 1.55 5.87 19.46
C GLU A 96 1.22 4.39 19.27
N TYR A 97 0.57 4.05 18.16
CA TYR A 97 0.20 2.67 17.86
C TYR A 97 1.44 1.78 17.71
N VAL A 98 2.45 2.26 16.99
CA VAL A 98 3.69 1.53 16.79
C VAL A 98 4.45 1.36 18.11
N GLU A 99 4.45 2.37 18.95
CA GLU A 99 5.08 2.28 20.28
C GLU A 99 4.38 1.24 21.15
N GLU A 100 3.05 1.19 21.09
CA GLU A 100 2.25 0.25 21.90
C GLU A 100 2.34 -1.19 21.41
N HIS A 101 2.23 -1.41 20.09
CA HIS A 101 2.10 -2.74 19.50
C HIS A 101 3.34 -3.27 18.81
N GLY A 102 4.28 -2.40 18.49
CA GLY A 102 5.44 -2.74 17.67
C GLY A 102 5.17 -2.57 16.18
N LEU A 103 6.20 -2.26 15.42
CA LEU A 103 6.08 -2.00 13.99
C LEU A 103 5.69 -3.25 13.21
N ALA A 104 6.26 -4.41 13.54
CA ALA A 104 5.90 -5.65 12.85
C ALA A 104 4.42 -5.98 13.01
N LYS A 105 3.86 -5.77 14.22
CA LYS A 105 2.45 -6.00 14.48
C LYS A 105 1.57 -5.00 13.74
N ALA A 106 2.00 -3.76 13.67
CA ALA A 106 1.28 -2.73 12.91
C ALA A 106 1.20 -3.11 11.43
N ILE A 107 2.29 -3.60 10.86
CA ILE A 107 2.33 -4.07 9.48
C ILE A 107 1.36 -5.24 9.29
N ASP A 108 1.42 -6.24 10.16
CA ASP A 108 0.52 -7.41 10.08
C ASP A 108 -0.94 -7.00 10.17
N ASN A 109 -1.29 -6.15 11.11
CA ASN A 109 -2.67 -5.71 11.29
C ASN A 109 -3.18 -4.91 10.09
N TYR A 110 -2.35 -4.05 9.54
CA TYR A 110 -2.72 -3.28 8.35
C TYR A 110 -2.94 -4.20 7.16
N GLN A 111 -2.04 -5.13 6.93
CA GLN A 111 -2.15 -6.06 5.80
C GLN A 111 -3.31 -7.04 5.94
N GLU A 112 -3.67 -7.45 7.15
CA GLU A 112 -4.88 -8.23 7.39
C GLU A 112 -6.15 -7.45 7.01
N ALA A 113 -6.21 -6.18 7.37
CA ALA A 113 -7.34 -5.32 7.01
C ALA A 113 -7.42 -5.16 5.48
N ARG A 114 -6.28 -4.96 4.83
CA ARG A 114 -6.17 -4.87 3.38
C ARG A 114 -6.67 -6.15 2.72
N GLN A 115 -6.23 -7.32 3.19
CA GLN A 115 -6.65 -8.61 2.66
C GLN A 115 -8.16 -8.80 2.81
N SER A 116 -8.72 -8.44 3.97
CA SER A 116 -10.16 -8.51 4.20
C SER A 116 -10.94 -7.66 3.20
N TYR A 117 -10.42 -6.49 2.85
CA TYR A 117 -11.03 -5.65 1.83
C TYR A 117 -11.13 -6.39 0.50
N TYR A 118 -10.03 -7.01 0.05
CA TYR A 118 -10.03 -7.74 -1.22
C TYR A 118 -11.01 -8.91 -1.22
N GLU A 119 -11.07 -9.65 -0.12
CA GLU A 119 -11.94 -10.82 0.02
C GLU A 119 -13.43 -10.48 -0.09
N LYS A 120 -13.79 -9.25 0.21
CA LYS A 120 -15.17 -8.78 0.11
C LYS A 120 -15.56 -8.33 -1.29
N LEU A 121 -14.60 -8.18 -2.19
CA LEU A 121 -14.88 -7.72 -3.55
C LEU A 121 -15.50 -8.84 -4.36
N SER A 122 -16.48 -8.49 -5.21
CA SER A 122 -17.13 -9.45 -6.10
C SER A 122 -16.16 -10.07 -7.10
N THR A 123 -15.04 -9.38 -7.39
CA THR A 123 -14.02 -9.86 -8.33
C THR A 123 -12.96 -10.74 -7.67
N PHE A 124 -13.07 -11.02 -6.36
CA PHE A 124 -12.05 -11.80 -5.66
C PHE A 124 -11.85 -13.19 -6.26
N ALA A 125 -12.93 -13.82 -6.71
CA ALA A 125 -12.84 -15.15 -7.32
C ALA A 125 -11.92 -15.15 -8.56
N THR A 126 -11.88 -14.03 -9.29
CA THR A 126 -11.06 -13.89 -10.50
C THR A 126 -9.64 -13.45 -10.19
N PHE A 127 -9.47 -12.47 -9.31
CA PHE A 127 -8.19 -11.79 -9.10
C PHE A 127 -7.57 -12.06 -7.73
N GLY A 128 -8.29 -12.75 -6.84
CA GLY A 128 -7.87 -12.89 -5.44
C GLY A 128 -6.54 -13.57 -5.22
N ARG A 129 -6.17 -14.54 -6.09
CA ARG A 129 -4.88 -15.21 -5.97
C ARG A 129 -3.72 -14.23 -6.16
N GLY A 130 -3.81 -13.38 -7.17
CA GLY A 130 -2.79 -12.36 -7.44
C GLY A 130 -2.75 -11.31 -6.34
N TRP A 131 -3.91 -10.87 -5.85
CA TRP A 131 -3.98 -9.89 -4.77
C TRP A 131 -3.41 -10.45 -3.46
N THR A 132 -3.73 -11.70 -3.13
CA THR A 132 -3.22 -12.35 -1.93
C THR A 132 -1.70 -12.51 -2.00
N ARG A 133 -1.18 -12.91 -3.15
CA ARG A 133 0.27 -12.98 -3.37
C ARG A 133 0.91 -11.61 -3.17
N ARG A 134 0.29 -10.57 -3.70
CA ARG A 134 0.81 -9.21 -3.59
C ARG A 134 0.86 -8.74 -2.15
N VAL A 135 -0.19 -9.02 -1.38
CA VAL A 135 -0.22 -8.69 0.05
C VAL A 135 0.91 -9.41 0.78
N ASP A 136 1.09 -10.71 0.52
CA ASP A 136 2.13 -11.50 1.18
C ASP A 136 3.54 -10.99 0.84
N GLU A 137 3.80 -10.72 -0.44
CA GLU A 137 5.10 -10.22 -0.88
C GLU A 137 5.40 -8.85 -0.29
N THR A 138 4.41 -7.97 -0.28
CA THR A 138 4.56 -6.62 0.29
C THR A 138 4.81 -6.70 1.80
N THR A 139 4.10 -7.59 2.49
CA THR A 139 4.29 -7.80 3.93
C THR A 139 5.71 -8.26 4.25
N GLN A 140 6.21 -9.24 3.50
CA GLN A 140 7.55 -9.75 3.72
C GLN A 140 8.62 -8.69 3.45
N LEU A 141 8.47 -7.96 2.35
CA LEU A 141 9.39 -6.87 2.03
C LEU A 141 9.35 -5.77 3.08
N ALA A 142 8.16 -5.39 3.52
CA ALA A 142 7.99 -4.37 4.55
C ALA A 142 8.71 -4.76 5.85
N LYS A 143 8.63 -6.01 6.25
CA LYS A 143 9.27 -6.50 7.47
C LYS A 143 10.80 -6.46 7.37
N THR A 144 11.38 -6.57 6.18
CA THR A 144 12.83 -6.43 6.01
C THR A 144 13.29 -4.98 6.20
N MET A 145 12.38 -4.02 6.14
CA MET A 145 12.68 -2.59 6.28
C MET A 145 12.68 -2.11 7.73
N ILE A 146 12.26 -2.97 8.66
CA ILE A 146 12.27 -2.67 10.09
C ILE A 146 13.72 -2.72 10.59
N SER A 147 14.19 -1.63 11.15
CA SER A 147 15.56 -1.56 11.66
C SER A 147 15.59 -1.60 13.18
#